data_a37cc1508682cc0c5ec7c3bb7e8f4a66
#
_entry.id   a37cc1508682cc0c5ec7c3bb7e8f4a66
#
_cell.length_a   1.000
_cell.length_b   1.000
_cell.length_c   1.000
_cell.angle_alpha   90.00
_cell.angle_beta   90.00
_cell.angle_gamma   90.00
#
_symmetry.space_group_name_H-M   'P 1'
#
loop_
_entity.id
_entity.type
_entity.pdbx_description
1 polymer ?
#
loop_
_entity_poly.entity_id
_entity_poly.type
_entity_poly.pdbx_seq_one_letter_code
_entity_poly.pdbx_strand_id
1 'polypeptide(L)' 'MKKFIVTISEGWNGMRFEFSKQDDACKFMGEAVNSSAEQIKCTLEVEDITNEEKQDN' A
#
# COMPACT_ATOMS: atom_id res chain seq x y z
N MET A 1 -15.51 4.40 1.38
CA MET A 1 -14.18 4.91 1.01
C MET A 1 -13.13 3.82 1.20
N LYS A 2 -12.24 3.69 0.27
CA LYS A 2 -11.23 2.64 0.33
C LYS A 2 -9.84 3.24 0.48
N LYS A 3 -9.01 2.53 1.21
CA LYS A 3 -7.62 2.88 1.38
C LYS A 3 -6.78 1.73 0.85
N PHE A 4 -5.78 2.07 0.09
CA PHE A 4 -4.89 1.08 -0.53
C PHE A 4 -3.54 1.17 0.15
N ILE A 5 -3.11 0.06 0.73
CA ILE A 5 -1.89 0.02 1.53
C ILE A 5 -0.87 -0.84 0.83
N VAL A 6 0.25 -0.22 0.50
CA VAL A 6 1.36 -0.91 -0.14
C VAL A 6 2.43 -1.14 0.90
N THR A 7 2.84 -2.39 1.06
CA THR A 7 3.91 -2.74 1.98
C THR A 7 5.07 -3.29 1.18
N ILE A 8 6.24 -2.72 1.40
CA ILE A 8 7.46 -3.16 0.72
C ILE A 8 8.44 -3.63 1.77
N SER A 9 8.89 -4.88 1.61
CA SER A 9 9.86 -5.46 2.52
C SER A 9 11.14 -5.77 1.76
N GLU A 10 12.25 -5.36 2.32
CA GLU A 10 13.56 -5.57 1.73
C GLU A 10 14.45 -6.11 2.84
N GLY A 11 14.67 -7.41 2.82
CA GLY A 11 15.34 -8.04 3.94
C GLY A 11 14.47 -7.93 5.18
N TRP A 12 14.98 -7.28 6.19
CA TRP A 12 14.22 -7.06 7.42
C TRP A 12 13.71 -5.63 7.54
N ASN A 13 13.94 -4.81 6.51
CA ASN A 13 13.37 -3.48 6.47
C ASN A 13 12.01 -3.53 5.82
N GLY A 14 11.02 -2.91 6.44
CA GLY A 14 9.69 -2.84 5.89
C GLY A 14 9.21 -1.42 5.87
N MET A 15 8.52 -1.06 4.78
CA MET A 15 7.93 0.25 4.65
C MET A 15 6.47 0.11 4.25
N ARG A 16 5.65 1.00 4.78
CA ARG A 16 4.22 0.96 4.53
C ARG A 16 3.79 2.31 3.99
N PHE A 17 3.04 2.26 2.88
CA PHE A 17 2.56 3.47 2.21
C PHE A 17 1.06 3.36 2.03
N GLU A 18 0.36 4.47 2.20
CA GLU A 18 -1.10 4.49 2.07
C GLU A 18 -1.49 5.41 0.92
N PHE A 19 -2.44 4.93 0.13
CA PHE A 19 -2.96 5.68 -1.01
C PHE A 19 -4.48 5.66 -0.97
N SER A 20 -5.08 6.73 -1.46
CA SER A 20 -6.53 6.80 -1.54
C SER A 20 -7.05 6.31 -2.88
N LYS A 21 -6.18 6.10 -3.86
CA LYS A 21 -6.56 5.65 -5.18
C LYS A 21 -5.78 4.41 -5.57
N GLN A 22 -6.49 3.47 -6.18
CA GLN A 22 -5.86 2.23 -6.61
C GLN A 22 -4.79 2.48 -7.67
N ASP A 23 -5.05 3.39 -8.59
CA ASP A 23 -4.10 3.68 -9.65
C ASP A 23 -2.77 4.16 -9.10
N ASP A 24 -2.85 5.02 -8.09
CA ASP A 24 -1.64 5.55 -7.47
C ASP A 24 -0.87 4.44 -6.77
N ALA A 25 -1.57 3.58 -6.07
CA ALA A 25 -0.93 2.47 -5.37
C ALA A 25 -0.25 1.52 -6.35
N CYS A 26 -0.95 1.17 -7.43
CA CYS A 26 -0.39 0.26 -8.42
C CYS A 26 0.82 0.86 -9.13
N LYS A 27 0.74 2.14 -9.44
CA LYS A 27 1.85 2.82 -10.07
C LYS A 27 3.08 2.84 -9.16
N PHE A 28 2.84 3.10 -7.89
CA PHE A 28 3.93 3.10 -6.92
C PHE A 28 4.58 1.73 -6.82
N MET A 29 3.76 0.67 -6.76
CA MET A 29 4.28 -0.69 -6.70
C MET A 29 5.14 -1.00 -7.92
N GLY A 30 4.65 -0.63 -9.10
CA GLY A 30 5.38 -0.88 -10.32
C GLY A 30 6.73 -0.18 -10.34
N GLU A 31 6.75 1.06 -9.88
CA GLU A 31 7.99 1.81 -9.85
C GLU A 31 8.96 1.24 -8.83
N ALA A 32 8.45 0.82 -7.68
CA ALA A 32 9.29 0.25 -6.63
C ALA A 32 9.94 -1.04 -7.11
N VAL A 33 9.17 -1.90 -7.76
CA VAL A 33 9.70 -3.16 -8.27
C VAL A 33 10.72 -2.90 -9.38
N ASN A 34 10.41 -1.94 -10.24
CA ASN A 34 11.28 -1.63 -11.38
C ASN A 34 12.62 -1.06 -10.97
N SER A 35 12.62 -0.24 -9.93
CA SER A 35 13.84 0.45 -9.52
C SER A 35 14.66 -0.35 -8.53
N SER A 36 14.12 -1.45 -8.03
CA SER A 36 14.84 -2.26 -7.06
C SER A 36 15.82 -3.17 -7.76
N ALA A 37 17.07 -3.14 -7.31
CA ALA A 37 18.10 -4.02 -7.83
C ALA A 37 18.11 -5.35 -7.11
N GLU A 38 17.42 -5.44 -5.99
CA GLU A 38 17.40 -6.63 -5.17
C GLU A 38 16.00 -7.19 -5.08
N GLN A 39 15.93 -8.40 -4.58
CA GLN A 39 14.64 -9.05 -4.41
C GLN A 39 13.88 -8.39 -3.27
N ILE A 40 12.71 -7.91 -3.58
CA ILE A 40 11.86 -7.28 -2.57
C ILE A 40 10.51 -7.99 -2.57
N LYS A 41 9.81 -7.85 -1.47
CA LYS A 41 8.45 -8.34 -1.34
C LYS A 41 7.52 -7.14 -1.28
N CYS A 42 6.58 -7.10 -2.22
CA CYS A 42 5.66 -5.98 -2.32
C CYS A 42 4.23 -6.51 -2.27
N THR A 43 3.43 -6.01 -1.34
CA THR A 43 2.06 -6.45 -1.19
C THR A 43 1.11 -5.27 -1.20
N LEU A 44 -0.11 -5.52 -1.66
CA LEU A 44 -1.16 -4.52 -1.68
C LEU A 44 -2.35 -5.02 -0.89
N GLU A 45 -2.80 -4.21 0.06
CA GLU A 45 -4.00 -4.51 0.83
C GLU A 45 -5.02 -3.41 0.61
N VAL A 46 -6.27 -3.80 0.61
CA VAL A 46 -7.37 -2.84 0.46
C VAL A 46 -8.18 -2.85 1.74
N GLU A 47 -8.30 -1.69 2.36
CA GLU A 47 -9.15 -1.51 3.53
C GLU A 47 -10.35 -0.67 3.15
N ASP A 48 -11.52 -1.10 3.54
CA ASP A 48 -12.73 -0.33 3.33
C ASP A 48 -13.01 0.46 4.60
N ILE A 49 -12.81 1.77 4.53
CA ILE A 49 -13.05 2.64 5.66
C ILE A 49 -14.46 3.18 5.55
N THR A 50 -15.39 2.42 6.02
CA THR A 50 -16.75 2.94 6.11
C THR A 50 -16.85 3.66 7.38
N ASN A 51 -17.16 4.47 7.35
CA ASN A 51 -17.27 5.09 8.42
C ASN A 51 -17.70 4.73 9.53
N GLU A 52 -17.38 4.01 9.74
CA GLU A 52 -17.73 3.64 10.70
C GLU A 52 -17.40 4.30 11.67
N GLU A 53 -16.86 4.64 11.38
CA GLU A 53 -16.54 5.29 12.10
C GLU A 53 -17.33 6.22 12.40
N LYS A 54 -18.03 6.27 12.11
CA LYS A 54 -18.71 7.06 12.33
C LYS A 54 -19.41 7.02 13.27
N GLN A 55 -19.28 6.37 13.60
CA GLN A 55 -19.79 6.41 14.37
C GLN A 55 -19.85 6.73 15.30
N ASP A 56 -19.66 6.67 15.31
CA ASP A 56 -19.71 7.08 16.08
C ASP A 56 -19.89 7.53 16.62
N ASN A 57 -20.05 7.24 16.49
CA ASN A 57 -20.19 7.76 16.85
C ASN A 57 -20.30 8.03 17.26
#